data_6ec063d0a67b2af05c05740ee485b4f6
#
_entry.id   6ec063d0a67b2af05c05740ee485b4f6
#
_cell.length_a   1.000
_cell.length_b   1.000
_cell.length_c   1.000
_cell.angle_alpha   90.00
_cell.angle_beta   90.00
_cell.angle_gamma   90.00
#
_symmetry.space_group_name_H-M   'P 1'
#
loop_
_entity.id
_entity.type
_entity.pdbx_description
1 polymer ?
#
loop_
_entity_poly.entity_id
_entity_poly.type
_entity_poly.pdbx_seq_one_letter_code
_entity_poly.pdbx_strand_id
1 'polypeptide(L)'
;PGSTIKPIVALSALENKIINTKFKVHCKGHKNPLELYGQTYHCWKKEGHGLLNLREAMKQSCDTYFYEVARRLGVDKLSETAKKFGLGEKVFNNLFDNEKSGLVPSTFWKKNALGKNWLLGETIITGIGQGYIQTTPIQLCLMTAQIANGGYKIYPKIIIDDSINEDDKFQSLVNQTNNIKIIQDAMFSSTNELRGT
;
A
#
# COMPACT_ATOMS: atom_id res chain seq x y z
N PRO A 1 -5.50 3.38 -7.14
CA PRO A 1 -5.37 1.94 -6.83
C PRO A 1 -6.50 1.38 -5.97
N GLY A 2 -7.14 2.17 -5.11
CA GLY A 2 -8.09 1.65 -4.14
C GLY A 2 -7.45 0.66 -3.19
N SER A 3 -8.20 -0.32 -2.71
CA SER A 3 -7.74 -1.29 -1.70
C SER A 3 -6.55 -2.14 -2.12
N THR A 4 -6.16 -2.16 -3.39
CA THR A 4 -4.96 -2.86 -3.85
C THR A 4 -3.65 -2.29 -3.30
N ILE A 5 -3.67 -1.07 -2.74
CA ILE A 5 -2.52 -0.46 -2.05
C ILE A 5 -2.31 -0.98 -0.62
N LYS A 6 -3.35 -1.56 0.00
CA LYS A 6 -3.32 -1.96 1.42
C LYS A 6 -2.16 -2.88 1.80
N PRO A 7 -1.72 -3.83 0.95
CA PRO A 7 -0.51 -4.62 1.21
C PRO A 7 0.73 -3.76 1.45
N ILE A 8 0.93 -2.70 0.64
CA ILE A 8 2.07 -1.79 0.79
C ILE A 8 1.94 -0.92 2.04
N VAL A 9 0.73 -0.44 2.36
CA VAL A 9 0.47 0.31 3.61
C VAL A 9 0.82 -0.53 4.83
N ALA A 10 0.38 -1.80 4.85
CA ALA A 10 0.66 -2.75 5.91
C ALA A 10 2.16 -3.08 6.01
N LEU A 11 2.80 -3.35 4.87
CA LEU A 11 4.23 -3.64 4.82
C LEU A 11 5.04 -2.45 5.34
N SER A 12 4.73 -1.23 4.87
CA SER A 12 5.38 -0.01 5.35
C SER A 12 5.25 0.17 6.86
N ALA A 13 4.06 -0.11 7.41
CA ALA A 13 3.82 0.01 8.84
C ALA A 13 4.57 -1.05 9.66
N LEU A 14 4.72 -2.28 9.16
CA LEU A 14 5.54 -3.34 9.78
C LEU A 14 7.03 -3.00 9.73
N GLU A 15 7.55 -2.61 8.55
CA GLU A 15 8.96 -2.25 8.34
C GLU A 15 9.39 -1.08 9.23
N ASN A 16 8.51 -0.10 9.42
CA ASN A 16 8.73 1.05 10.29
C ASN A 16 8.39 0.78 11.78
N LYS A 17 8.00 -0.45 12.14
CA LYS A 17 7.62 -0.84 13.51
C LYS A 17 6.46 -0.01 14.10
N ILE A 18 5.61 0.54 13.25
CA ILE A 18 4.40 1.30 13.64
C ILE A 18 3.32 0.37 14.16
N ILE A 19 3.22 -0.83 13.56
CA ILE A 19 2.35 -1.92 14.00
C ILE A 19 3.13 -3.23 14.09
N ASN A 20 2.52 -4.20 14.73
CA ASN A 20 2.93 -5.61 14.74
C ASN A 20 1.69 -6.51 14.54
N THR A 21 1.89 -7.82 14.52
CA THR A 21 0.79 -8.81 14.31
C THR A 21 -0.26 -8.80 15.42
N LYS A 22 0.06 -8.27 16.60
CA LYS A 22 -0.86 -8.15 17.74
C LYS A 22 -1.67 -6.85 17.72
N PHE A 23 -1.31 -5.87 16.89
CA PHE A 23 -2.04 -4.63 16.77
C PHE A 23 -3.46 -4.87 16.27
N LYS A 24 -4.44 -4.34 16.98
CA LYS A 24 -5.87 -4.52 16.70
C LYS A 24 -6.60 -3.19 16.64
N VAL A 25 -7.60 -3.13 15.77
CA VAL A 25 -8.53 -1.99 15.65
C VAL A 25 -9.96 -2.52 15.69
N HIS A 26 -10.85 -1.79 16.37
CA HIS A 26 -12.27 -2.12 16.43
C HIS A 26 -13.03 -1.31 15.37
N CYS A 27 -13.46 -1.98 14.31
CA CYS A 27 -14.29 -1.40 13.27
C CYS A 27 -15.77 -1.52 13.63
N LYS A 28 -16.40 -0.41 13.98
CA LYS A 28 -17.85 -0.32 14.27
C LYS A 28 -18.69 0.11 13.05
N GLY A 29 -18.08 0.15 11.87
CA GLY A 29 -18.73 0.55 10.62
C GLY A 29 -19.22 2.01 10.67
N HIS A 30 -20.46 2.23 10.25
CA HIS A 30 -21.06 3.56 10.23
C HIS A 30 -21.53 4.06 11.60
N LYS A 31 -21.58 3.18 12.62
CA LYS A 31 -21.99 3.57 13.99
C LYS A 31 -20.93 4.40 14.73
N ASN A 32 -19.68 4.29 14.32
CA ASN A 32 -18.59 5.06 14.93
C ASN A 32 -17.49 5.28 13.87
N PRO A 33 -17.75 6.18 12.92
CA PRO A 33 -16.78 6.51 11.90
C PRO A 33 -15.58 7.27 12.50
N LEU A 34 -14.49 7.36 11.76
CA LEU A 34 -13.41 8.26 12.11
C LEU A 34 -13.82 9.67 11.71
N GLU A 35 -13.88 10.57 12.67
CA GLU A 35 -14.14 12.00 12.44
C GLU A 35 -12.84 12.80 12.59
N LEU A 36 -12.56 13.65 11.61
CA LEU A 36 -11.35 14.45 11.57
C LEU A 36 -11.62 15.79 10.85
N TYR A 37 -11.44 16.89 11.56
CA TYR A 37 -11.63 18.25 11.01
C TYR A 37 -12.96 18.44 10.28
N GLY A 38 -14.05 17.90 10.84
CA GLY A 38 -15.40 18.00 10.28
C GLY A 38 -15.67 17.06 9.10
N GLN A 39 -14.72 16.19 8.76
CA GLN A 39 -14.92 15.14 7.76
C GLN A 39 -15.08 13.78 8.43
N THR A 40 -15.94 12.96 7.85
CA THR A 40 -16.30 11.64 8.36
C THR A 40 -15.80 10.55 7.40
N TYR A 41 -15.07 9.57 7.94
CA TYR A 41 -14.48 8.46 7.20
C TYR A 41 -15.13 7.15 7.62
N HIS A 42 -15.94 6.56 6.74
CA HIS A 42 -16.66 5.31 6.98
C HIS A 42 -15.91 4.11 6.44
N CYS A 43 -16.07 2.96 7.12
CA CYS A 43 -15.74 1.69 6.49
C CYS A 43 -16.80 1.31 5.45
N TRP A 44 -16.40 0.59 4.42
CA TRP A 44 -17.34 0.10 3.41
C TRP A 44 -18.45 -0.78 4.01
N LYS A 45 -18.14 -1.56 5.06
CA LYS A 45 -19.12 -2.40 5.75
C LYS A 45 -19.88 -1.61 6.81
N LYS A 46 -21.17 -1.39 6.56
CA LYS A 46 -22.04 -0.55 7.40
C LYS A 46 -22.12 -1.01 8.87
N GLU A 47 -22.24 -2.31 9.09
CA GLU A 47 -22.32 -2.92 10.44
C GLU A 47 -20.97 -2.98 11.15
N GLY A 48 -19.86 -2.74 10.41
CA GLY A 48 -18.51 -2.91 10.89
C GLY A 48 -18.00 -4.35 10.84
N HIS A 49 -16.72 -4.49 11.11
CA HIS A 49 -16.03 -5.78 11.07
C HIS A 49 -15.73 -6.35 12.47
N GLY A 50 -15.99 -5.58 13.53
CA GLY A 50 -15.59 -5.92 14.89
C GLY A 50 -14.11 -5.67 15.17
N LEU A 51 -13.54 -6.44 16.08
CA LEU A 51 -12.13 -6.34 16.47
C LEU A 51 -11.25 -7.14 15.49
N LEU A 52 -10.36 -6.46 14.79
CA LEU A 52 -9.52 -7.03 13.73
C LEU A 52 -8.04 -6.84 14.03
N ASN A 53 -7.23 -7.85 13.76
CA ASN A 53 -5.78 -7.72 13.58
C ASN A 53 -5.45 -7.44 12.09
N LEU A 54 -4.15 -7.33 11.76
CA LEU A 54 -3.70 -7.06 10.39
C LEU A 54 -4.22 -8.08 9.37
N ARG A 55 -4.10 -9.37 9.67
CA ARG A 55 -4.51 -10.45 8.77
C ARG A 55 -6.01 -10.39 8.47
N GLU A 56 -6.84 -10.27 9.50
CA GLU A 56 -8.29 -10.17 9.36
C GLU A 56 -8.72 -8.86 8.66
N ALA A 57 -8.01 -7.78 8.91
CA ALA A 57 -8.29 -6.48 8.28
C ALA A 57 -7.92 -6.49 6.78
N MET A 58 -6.83 -7.16 6.40
CA MET A 58 -6.44 -7.37 5.00
C MET A 58 -7.46 -8.27 4.30
N LYS A 59 -7.76 -9.43 4.90
CA LYS A 59 -8.73 -10.40 4.37
C LYS A 59 -10.07 -9.76 4.02
N GLN A 60 -10.59 -8.93 4.92
CA GLN A 60 -11.91 -8.30 4.77
C GLN A 60 -11.83 -6.87 4.24
N SER A 61 -10.67 -6.43 3.80
CA SER A 61 -10.44 -5.08 3.26
C SER A 61 -11.00 -3.95 4.14
N CYS A 62 -10.79 -4.02 5.47
CA CYS A 62 -11.38 -3.09 6.43
C CYS A 62 -10.74 -1.69 6.34
N ASP A 63 -11.49 -0.68 5.87
CA ASP A 63 -10.98 0.68 5.75
C ASP A 63 -10.63 1.30 7.09
N THR A 64 -11.46 1.09 8.14
CA THR A 64 -11.21 1.64 9.48
C THR A 64 -9.83 1.21 10.03
N TYR A 65 -9.44 -0.04 9.80
CA TYR A 65 -8.12 -0.53 10.21
C TYR A 65 -7.01 0.26 9.48
N PHE A 66 -7.15 0.41 8.16
CA PHE A 66 -6.14 1.09 7.34
C PHE A 66 -6.13 2.61 7.53
N TYR A 67 -7.24 3.24 7.91
CA TYR A 67 -7.25 4.64 8.36
C TYR A 67 -6.35 4.83 9.57
N GLU A 68 -6.48 3.96 10.58
CA GLU A 68 -5.68 4.04 11.79
C GLU A 68 -4.19 3.72 11.54
N VAL A 69 -3.92 2.73 10.70
CA VAL A 69 -2.54 2.41 10.28
C VAL A 69 -1.90 3.59 9.54
N ALA A 70 -2.58 4.16 8.54
CA ALA A 70 -2.08 5.28 7.77
C ALA A 70 -1.87 6.52 8.64
N ARG A 71 -2.80 6.81 9.55
CA ARG A 71 -2.69 7.92 10.50
C ARG A 71 -1.43 7.84 11.35
N ARG A 72 -1.07 6.63 11.81
CA ARG A 72 0.16 6.40 12.61
C ARG A 72 1.42 6.39 11.78
N LEU A 73 1.35 5.87 10.56
CA LEU A 73 2.47 5.72 9.67
C LEU A 73 2.95 7.06 9.10
N GLY A 74 1.99 7.89 8.66
CA GLY A 74 2.26 9.10 7.89
C GLY A 74 2.50 8.82 6.40
N VAL A 75 2.20 9.84 5.58
CA VAL A 75 2.27 9.70 4.11
C VAL A 75 3.68 9.52 3.59
N ASP A 76 4.69 10.14 4.22
CA ASP A 76 6.06 10.11 3.70
C ASP A 76 6.69 8.70 3.79
N LYS A 77 6.50 7.99 4.90
CA LYS A 77 6.93 6.59 5.04
C LYS A 77 6.17 5.66 4.11
N LEU A 78 4.86 5.89 3.93
CA LEU A 78 4.08 5.17 2.92
C LEU A 78 4.63 5.41 1.52
N SER A 79 4.88 6.68 1.17
CA SER A 79 5.42 7.09 -0.13
C SER A 79 6.77 6.43 -0.42
N GLU A 80 7.67 6.40 0.55
CA GLU A 80 8.97 5.75 0.42
C GLU A 80 8.83 4.26 0.10
N THR A 81 8.01 3.54 0.86
CA THR A 81 7.79 2.11 0.62
C THR A 81 7.10 1.86 -0.73
N ALA A 82 6.09 2.65 -1.08
CA ALA A 82 5.38 2.53 -2.35
C ALA A 82 6.33 2.70 -3.56
N LYS A 83 7.24 3.68 -3.50
CA LYS A 83 8.25 3.91 -4.54
C LYS A 83 9.25 2.76 -4.64
N LYS A 84 9.72 2.22 -3.51
CA LYS A 84 10.59 1.02 -3.51
C LYS A 84 9.95 -0.14 -4.27
N PHE A 85 8.63 -0.27 -4.22
CA PHE A 85 7.87 -1.31 -4.93
C PHE A 85 7.42 -0.92 -6.34
N GLY A 86 7.97 0.18 -6.90
CA GLY A 86 7.79 0.58 -8.30
C GLY A 86 6.56 1.44 -8.58
N LEU A 87 5.87 1.95 -7.54
CA LEU A 87 4.77 2.90 -7.73
C LEU A 87 5.30 4.33 -7.90
N GLY A 88 4.66 5.09 -8.78
CA GLY A 88 5.01 6.50 -9.00
C GLY A 88 6.18 6.71 -9.97
N GLU A 89 6.66 5.66 -10.63
CA GLU A 89 7.75 5.69 -11.60
C GLU A 89 7.38 4.91 -12.87
N LYS A 90 8.03 5.22 -14.00
CA LYS A 90 7.87 4.43 -15.21
C LYS A 90 8.48 3.04 -15.03
N VAL A 91 7.76 2.00 -15.42
CA VAL A 91 8.17 0.60 -15.22
C VAL A 91 9.21 0.18 -16.25
N PHE A 92 9.10 0.69 -17.49
CA PHE A 92 9.95 0.29 -18.61
C PHE A 92 11.05 1.30 -18.96
N ASN A 93 11.43 2.18 -18.03
CA ASN A 93 12.57 3.11 -18.18
C ASN A 93 12.59 3.87 -19.52
N ASN A 94 11.44 4.44 -19.91
CA ASN A 94 11.25 5.19 -21.14
C ASN A 94 11.30 4.37 -22.44
N LEU A 95 11.11 3.06 -22.39
CA LEU A 95 10.91 2.25 -23.60
C LEU A 95 9.71 2.72 -24.43
N PHE A 96 8.71 3.30 -23.77
CA PHE A 96 7.51 3.90 -24.37
C PHE A 96 7.39 5.37 -24.01
N ASP A 97 7.31 6.24 -25.02
CA ASP A 97 7.18 7.69 -24.83
C ASP A 97 5.95 8.06 -23.98
N ASN A 98 4.85 7.33 -24.16
CA ASN A 98 3.57 7.58 -23.50
C ASN A 98 3.37 6.85 -22.17
N GLU A 99 4.38 6.18 -21.64
CA GLU A 99 4.28 5.51 -20.35
C GLU A 99 4.03 6.53 -19.23
N LYS A 100 2.98 6.27 -18.43
CA LYS A 100 2.62 7.11 -17.29
C LYS A 100 3.32 6.64 -16.03
N SER A 101 3.91 7.57 -15.29
CA SER A 101 4.53 7.29 -13.99
C SER A 101 3.55 7.14 -12.84
N GLY A 102 2.27 7.52 -13.04
CA GLY A 102 1.36 7.65 -11.91
C GLY A 102 1.81 8.75 -10.94
N LEU A 103 1.33 8.68 -9.69
CA LEU A 103 1.67 9.62 -8.63
C LEU A 103 1.64 8.93 -7.27
N VAL A 104 2.75 8.97 -6.55
CA VAL A 104 2.81 8.62 -5.13
C VAL A 104 3.01 9.91 -4.33
N PRO A 105 1.95 10.38 -3.63
CA PRO A 105 1.98 11.67 -2.95
C PRO A 105 2.87 11.63 -1.71
N SER A 106 3.46 12.79 -1.36
CA SER A 106 4.21 13.03 -0.13
C SER A 106 3.99 14.46 0.34
N THR A 107 4.41 14.79 1.56
CA THR A 107 4.39 16.16 2.07
C THR A 107 5.21 17.09 1.17
N PHE A 108 6.39 16.65 0.73
CA PHE A 108 7.27 17.36 -0.17
C PHE A 108 6.63 17.58 -1.54
N TRP A 109 6.06 16.54 -2.14
CA TRP A 109 5.37 16.67 -3.42
C TRP A 109 4.27 17.72 -3.38
N LYS A 110 3.39 17.65 -2.37
CA LYS A 110 2.26 18.59 -2.29
C LYS A 110 2.71 20.04 -2.12
N LYS A 111 3.75 20.24 -1.32
CA LYS A 111 4.31 21.60 -1.12
C LYS A 111 4.84 22.18 -2.42
N ASN A 112 5.58 21.37 -3.19
CA ASN A 112 6.21 21.83 -4.43
C ASN A 112 5.22 21.95 -5.59
N ALA A 113 4.30 20.97 -5.75
CA ALA A 113 3.39 20.94 -6.89
C ALA A 113 2.18 21.87 -6.71
N LEU A 114 1.68 22.04 -5.46
CA LEU A 114 0.45 22.77 -5.18
C LEU A 114 0.65 24.00 -4.27
N GLY A 115 1.84 24.23 -3.72
CA GLY A 115 2.11 25.29 -2.78
C GLY A 115 1.41 25.16 -1.42
N LYS A 116 0.81 23.98 -1.13
CA LYS A 116 -0.04 23.74 0.05
C LYS A 116 0.60 22.76 1.02
N ASN A 117 0.29 22.90 2.31
CA ASN A 117 0.69 21.93 3.31
C ASN A 117 -0.15 20.65 3.19
N TRP A 118 0.45 19.54 3.59
CA TRP A 118 -0.24 18.24 3.68
C TRP A 118 -1.21 18.23 4.87
N LEU A 119 -2.36 17.60 4.68
CA LEU A 119 -3.38 17.45 5.71
C LEU A 119 -3.47 15.98 6.17
N LEU A 120 -3.77 15.75 7.43
CA LEU A 120 -3.90 14.40 7.98
C LEU A 120 -5.02 13.59 7.29
N GLY A 121 -6.12 14.24 6.91
CA GLY A 121 -7.19 13.59 6.15
C GLY A 121 -6.73 13.01 4.81
N GLU A 122 -5.75 13.67 4.16
CA GLU A 122 -5.16 13.17 2.91
C GLU A 122 -4.31 11.91 3.14
N THR A 123 -3.62 11.82 4.30
CA THR A 123 -2.93 10.58 4.69
C THR A 123 -3.91 9.43 4.84
N ILE A 124 -5.03 9.67 5.50
CA ILE A 124 -6.06 8.66 5.78
C ILE A 124 -6.61 8.08 4.48
N ILE A 125 -7.03 8.94 3.55
CA ILE A 125 -7.57 8.48 2.27
C ILE A 125 -6.49 7.84 1.36
N THR A 126 -5.25 8.31 1.43
CA THR A 126 -4.12 7.68 0.73
C THR A 126 -3.89 6.25 1.24
N GLY A 127 -4.10 6.00 2.54
CA GLY A 127 -3.98 4.67 3.16
C GLY A 127 -4.96 3.62 2.64
N ILE A 128 -6.02 4.02 1.97
CA ILE A 128 -6.97 3.13 1.27
C ILE A 128 -6.93 3.29 -0.26
N GLY A 129 -5.89 3.95 -0.77
CA GLY A 129 -5.64 4.10 -2.20
C GLY A 129 -6.51 5.13 -2.91
N GLN A 130 -6.94 6.14 -2.19
CA GLN A 130 -7.73 7.26 -2.71
C GLN A 130 -6.99 8.60 -2.57
N GLY A 131 -7.62 9.70 -3.00
CA GLY A 131 -7.01 11.02 -2.99
C GLY A 131 -6.03 11.21 -4.16
N TYR A 132 -4.84 11.72 -3.88
CA TYR A 132 -3.86 12.06 -4.92
C TYR A 132 -3.13 10.86 -5.52
N ILE A 133 -3.14 9.69 -4.86
CA ILE A 133 -2.39 8.53 -5.34
C ILE A 133 -2.94 7.99 -6.66
N GLN A 134 -2.07 7.86 -7.65
CA GLN A 134 -2.41 7.33 -8.98
C GLN A 134 -1.40 6.25 -9.37
N THR A 135 -1.88 5.15 -9.89
CA THR A 135 -1.05 4.03 -10.33
C THR A 135 -1.50 3.53 -11.68
N THR A 136 -0.59 2.98 -12.46
CA THR A 136 -0.93 2.24 -13.67
C THR A 136 -1.18 0.76 -13.33
N PRO A 137 -1.95 0.02 -14.14
CA PRO A 137 -2.13 -1.42 -13.93
C PRO A 137 -0.81 -2.20 -13.89
N ILE A 138 0.15 -1.83 -14.73
CA ILE A 138 1.47 -2.51 -14.76
C ILE A 138 2.26 -2.26 -13.47
N GLN A 139 2.16 -1.08 -12.87
CA GLN A 139 2.78 -0.81 -11.56
C GLN A 139 2.17 -1.68 -10.46
N LEU A 140 0.85 -1.88 -10.45
CA LEU A 140 0.19 -2.78 -9.50
C LEU A 140 0.59 -4.24 -9.73
N CYS A 141 0.73 -4.65 -10.97
CA CYS A 141 1.24 -5.98 -11.33
C CYS A 141 2.68 -6.18 -10.80
N LEU A 142 3.58 -5.24 -11.08
CA LEU A 142 4.96 -5.26 -10.61
C LEU A 142 5.04 -5.31 -9.08
N MET A 143 4.31 -4.43 -8.39
CA MET A 143 4.22 -4.39 -6.94
C MET A 143 3.79 -5.75 -6.37
N THR A 144 2.73 -6.34 -6.95
CA THR A 144 2.19 -7.63 -6.51
C THR A 144 3.18 -8.77 -6.76
N ALA A 145 3.83 -8.79 -7.92
CA ALA A 145 4.85 -9.79 -8.25
C ALA A 145 6.05 -9.71 -7.29
N GLN A 146 6.48 -8.50 -6.92
CA GLN A 146 7.55 -8.29 -5.95
C GLN A 146 7.15 -8.70 -4.52
N ILE A 147 5.89 -8.56 -4.14
CA ILE A 147 5.39 -9.13 -2.89
C ILE A 147 5.39 -10.66 -2.97
N ALA A 148 4.90 -11.22 -4.07
CA ALA A 148 4.77 -12.67 -4.25
C ALA A 148 6.12 -13.40 -4.28
N ASN A 149 7.17 -12.79 -4.82
CA ASN A 149 8.51 -13.40 -4.88
C ASN A 149 9.31 -13.29 -3.57
N GLY A 150 8.72 -12.71 -2.51
CA GLY A 150 9.40 -12.56 -1.22
C GLY A 150 10.04 -11.18 -0.99
N GLY A 151 9.67 -10.17 -1.77
CA GLY A 151 10.17 -8.79 -1.63
C GLY A 151 11.47 -8.53 -2.38
N TYR A 152 11.76 -9.29 -3.42
CA TYR A 152 12.90 -9.03 -4.29
C TYR A 152 12.49 -8.17 -5.48
N LYS A 153 13.39 -7.28 -5.89
CA LYS A 153 13.17 -6.40 -7.04
C LYS A 153 13.06 -7.20 -8.34
N ILE A 154 12.11 -6.79 -9.17
CA ILE A 154 11.88 -7.34 -10.51
C ILE A 154 12.12 -6.23 -11.53
N TYR A 155 12.83 -6.56 -12.60
CA TYR A 155 13.02 -5.72 -13.78
C TYR A 155 12.18 -6.30 -14.93
N PRO A 156 10.96 -5.78 -15.18
CA PRO A 156 10.09 -6.32 -16.21
C PRO A 156 10.73 -6.16 -17.60
N LYS A 157 10.68 -7.21 -18.41
CA LYS A 157 11.13 -7.20 -19.80
C LYS A 157 9.94 -7.50 -20.71
N ILE A 158 9.87 -6.83 -21.86
CA ILE A 158 8.88 -7.08 -22.92
C ILE A 158 9.50 -7.95 -24.00
N ILE A 159 10.79 -7.74 -24.26
CA ILE A 159 11.56 -8.53 -25.22
C ILE A 159 12.37 -9.53 -24.41
N ILE A 160 12.33 -10.79 -24.81
CA ILE A 160 13.20 -11.83 -24.24
C ILE A 160 14.62 -11.50 -24.71
N ASP A 161 15.47 -11.14 -23.76
CA ASP A 161 16.88 -10.87 -23.95
C ASP A 161 17.62 -11.73 -22.94
N ASP A 162 18.55 -12.56 -23.44
CA ASP A 162 19.35 -13.48 -22.61
C ASP A 162 20.44 -12.74 -21.80
N SER A 163 20.59 -11.42 -21.99
CA SER A 163 21.48 -10.59 -21.16
C SER A 163 20.89 -10.43 -19.76
N ILE A 164 21.26 -11.32 -18.87
CA ILE A 164 21.03 -11.15 -17.43
C ILE A 164 22.21 -10.34 -16.90
N ASN A 165 21.98 -9.11 -16.49
CA ASN A 165 22.96 -8.39 -15.67
C ASN A 165 23.05 -9.09 -14.32
N GLU A 166 24.20 -9.70 -14.03
CA GLU A 166 24.42 -10.42 -12.78
C GLU A 166 24.24 -9.55 -11.54
N ASP A 167 24.47 -8.24 -11.66
CA ASP A 167 24.29 -7.24 -10.60
C ASP A 167 22.82 -7.00 -10.21
N ASP A 168 21.86 -7.39 -11.05
CA ASP A 168 20.41 -7.22 -10.78
C ASP A 168 19.82 -8.37 -9.94
N LYS A 169 20.62 -9.40 -9.64
CA LYS A 169 20.16 -10.59 -8.92
C LYS A 169 19.97 -10.28 -7.43
N PHE A 170 18.73 -10.47 -6.96
CA PHE A 170 18.37 -10.55 -5.53
C PHE A 170 18.46 -9.27 -4.70
N GLN A 171 18.24 -8.09 -5.30
CA GLN A 171 18.06 -6.87 -4.52
C GLN A 171 16.79 -6.97 -3.66
N SER A 172 16.94 -7.04 -2.34
CA SER A 172 15.81 -7.03 -1.40
C SER A 172 15.21 -5.62 -1.28
N LEU A 173 13.88 -5.55 -1.34
CA LEU A 173 13.09 -4.34 -1.13
C LEU A 173 12.63 -4.19 0.32
N VAL A 174 12.84 -5.22 1.14
CA VAL A 174 12.41 -5.28 2.55
C VAL A 174 13.59 -5.44 3.49
N ASN A 175 13.46 -4.87 4.68
CA ASN A 175 14.49 -4.99 5.73
C ASN A 175 14.35 -6.33 6.49
N GLN A 176 13.14 -6.87 6.58
CA GLN A 176 12.85 -8.08 7.31
C GLN A 176 11.97 -9.03 6.48
N THR A 177 12.53 -10.18 6.10
CA THR A 177 11.80 -11.21 5.33
C THR A 177 10.54 -11.73 6.02
N ASN A 178 10.46 -11.66 7.35
CA ASN A 178 9.26 -12.04 8.07
C ASN A 178 8.08 -11.12 7.78
N ASN A 179 8.31 -9.81 7.55
CA ASN A 179 7.25 -8.85 7.27
C ASN A 179 6.55 -9.16 5.94
N ILE A 180 7.31 -9.52 4.91
CA ILE A 180 6.72 -9.88 3.62
C ILE A 180 5.90 -11.18 3.71
N LYS A 181 6.33 -12.16 4.49
CA LYS A 181 5.58 -13.40 4.73
C LYS A 181 4.24 -13.13 5.43
N ILE A 182 4.20 -12.20 6.38
CA ILE A 182 2.96 -11.76 7.03
C ILE A 182 1.99 -11.15 6.00
N ILE A 183 2.50 -10.35 5.07
CA ILE A 183 1.68 -9.76 4.01
C ILE A 183 1.18 -10.83 3.03
N GLN A 184 2.04 -11.75 2.60
CA GLN A 184 1.66 -12.87 1.72
C GLN A 184 0.55 -13.73 2.34
N ASP A 185 0.68 -14.11 3.62
CA ASP A 185 -0.35 -14.87 4.35
C ASP A 185 -1.68 -14.10 4.43
N ALA A 186 -1.61 -12.79 4.71
CA ALA A 186 -2.81 -11.95 4.75
C ALA A 186 -3.48 -11.82 3.36
N MET A 187 -2.71 -11.70 2.28
CA MET A 187 -3.23 -11.69 0.91
C MET A 187 -3.84 -13.05 0.53
N PHE A 188 -3.17 -14.15 0.89
CA PHE A 188 -3.69 -15.50 0.68
C PHE A 188 -5.06 -15.68 1.36
N SER A 189 -5.24 -15.15 2.57
CA SER A 189 -6.51 -15.26 3.29
C SER A 189 -7.68 -14.55 2.60
N SER A 190 -7.38 -13.48 1.82
CA SER A 190 -8.42 -12.74 1.07
C SER A 190 -9.05 -13.57 -0.05
N THR A 191 -8.29 -14.48 -0.65
CA THR A 191 -8.73 -15.27 -1.81
C THR A 191 -9.15 -16.70 -1.44
N ASN A 192 -8.69 -17.23 -0.28
CA ASN A 192 -8.82 -18.63 0.05
C ASN A 192 -9.65 -18.92 1.32
N GLU A 193 -10.09 -17.90 2.04
CA GLU A 193 -10.83 -18.10 3.29
C GLU A 193 -12.22 -17.44 3.25
N LEU A 194 -13.12 -17.96 4.10
CA LEU A 194 -14.44 -17.36 4.29
C LEU A 194 -14.34 -15.89 4.69
N ARG A 195 -15.22 -15.05 4.14
CA ARG A 195 -15.26 -13.60 4.30
C ARG A 195 -14.08 -12.85 3.68
N GLY A 196 -13.31 -13.49 2.81
CA GLY A 196 -12.35 -12.79 1.95
C GLY A 196 -13.04 -11.89 0.93
N THR A 197 -12.35 -10.84 0.50
CA THR A 197 -12.87 -9.83 -0.46
C THR A 197 -11.93 -9.66 -1.64
#